data_58d1e5a6fcbdab6755fa06cfe02c0f08
#
_entry.id   58d1e5a6fcbdab6755fa06cfe02c0f08
#
_cell.length_a   1.000
_cell.length_b   1.000
_cell.length_c   1.000
_cell.angle_alpha   90.00
_cell.angle_beta   90.00
_cell.angle_gamma   90.00
#
_symmetry.space_group_name_H-M   'P 1'
#
loop_
_entity.id
_entity.type
_entity.pdbx_description
1 polymer ?
#
loop_
_entity_poly.entity_id
_entity_poly.type
_entity_poly.pdbx_seq_one_letter_code
_entity_poly.pdbx_strand_id
1 'polypeptide(L)'
;MNIGWNFRREHLRPSYRVHYVVTDGGDQPNVVPRNASVWYFLREIDYKHIMDLFDMSNNIAKGAALMSNTELISTRILGSAWPRYFSKPVATAMYDNIKEVGLPEWSSADQTLAKAVQKEAGHEESKGLATELDTLRAPLPDRYYKGGCSDDIGDISWAVPTVTLRFPSNIPGLPGHNWLNGIAMATPIAHKGAVAGAKVTAMTLVDLFTDKALVKDAKKYFKKQTKETQYKPMIRQADKPAIELNAGIMNTYRAEMKKYYYDPSQYET
;
A
#
# COMPACT_ATOMS: atom_id res chain seq x y z
N MET A 1 -17.78 -11.04 17.61
CA MET A 1 -16.40 -11.04 17.11
C MET A 1 -15.45 -10.18 17.95
N ASN A 2 -15.80 -8.98 18.39
CA ASN A 2 -14.92 -8.11 19.20
C ASN A 2 -14.39 -8.77 20.48
N ILE A 3 -15.22 -9.50 21.19
CA ILE A 3 -14.83 -10.23 22.40
C ILE A 3 -13.68 -11.21 22.07
N GLY A 4 -13.83 -12.02 21.02
CA GLY A 4 -12.83 -12.98 20.59
C GLY A 4 -11.48 -12.32 20.27
N TRP A 5 -11.47 -11.22 19.50
CA TRP A 5 -10.24 -10.47 19.22
C TRP A 5 -9.64 -9.84 20.47
N ASN A 6 -10.46 -9.30 21.36
CA ASN A 6 -9.98 -8.68 22.59
C ASN A 6 -9.27 -9.69 23.52
N PHE A 7 -9.80 -10.91 23.65
CA PHE A 7 -9.14 -11.95 24.44
C PHE A 7 -7.88 -12.52 23.75
N ARG A 8 -7.81 -12.50 22.42
CA ARG A 8 -6.64 -13.01 21.69
C ARG A 8 -5.45 -12.07 21.66
N ARG A 9 -5.62 -10.77 21.86
CA ARG A 9 -4.56 -9.76 21.75
C ARG A 9 -3.31 -10.07 22.60
N GLU A 10 -3.48 -10.64 23.79
CA GLU A 10 -2.39 -10.99 24.71
C GLU A 10 -1.49 -12.14 24.17
N HIS A 11 -1.97 -12.87 23.17
CA HIS A 11 -1.28 -14.01 22.57
C HIS A 11 -0.71 -13.69 21.17
N LEU A 12 -0.83 -12.46 20.73
CA LEU A 12 -0.41 -12.04 19.42
C LEU A 12 0.90 -11.24 19.48
N ARG A 13 1.64 -11.25 18.37
CA ARG A 13 2.89 -10.48 18.26
C ARG A 13 2.59 -8.98 18.29
N PRO A 14 3.51 -8.12 18.78
CA PRO A 14 3.30 -6.67 18.78
C PRO A 14 3.13 -6.06 17.37
N SER A 15 3.56 -6.79 16.32
CA SER A 15 3.45 -6.39 14.91
C SER A 15 2.06 -6.52 14.32
N TYR A 16 1.20 -7.38 14.91
CA TYR A 16 -0.13 -7.61 14.36
C TYR A 16 -0.99 -6.33 14.32
N ARG A 17 -1.83 -6.23 13.30
CA ARG A 17 -2.89 -5.22 13.22
C ARG A 17 -4.17 -5.87 12.72
N VAL A 18 -5.26 -5.59 13.42
CA VAL A 18 -6.60 -6.03 13.03
C VAL A 18 -7.51 -4.81 13.07
N HIS A 19 -8.07 -4.48 11.93
CA HIS A 19 -9.02 -3.37 11.77
C HIS A 19 -10.31 -3.92 11.21
N TYR A 20 -11.44 -3.32 11.58
CA TYR A 20 -12.72 -3.75 11.03
C TYR A 20 -13.72 -2.61 10.93
N VAL A 21 -14.72 -2.84 10.09
CA VAL A 21 -15.93 -2.03 10.00
C VAL A 21 -17.13 -2.96 9.91
N VAL A 22 -18.21 -2.63 10.62
CA VAL A 22 -19.49 -3.29 10.44
C VAL A 22 -20.11 -2.72 9.16
N THR A 23 -20.25 -3.56 8.16
CA THR A 23 -20.77 -3.18 6.83
C THR A 23 -22.28 -3.33 6.74
N ASP A 24 -22.85 -4.23 7.56
CA ASP A 24 -24.28 -4.39 7.77
C ASP A 24 -24.52 -4.77 9.25
N GLY A 25 -25.24 -3.95 9.97
CA GLY A 25 -25.54 -4.13 11.40
C GLY A 25 -27.03 -4.01 11.70
N GLY A 26 -27.87 -3.91 10.68
CA GLY A 26 -29.30 -3.69 10.81
C GLY A 26 -29.71 -2.22 10.73
N ASP A 27 -31.01 -1.96 10.70
CA ASP A 27 -31.59 -0.64 10.43
C ASP A 27 -32.02 0.10 11.70
N GLN A 28 -32.44 -0.63 12.72
CA GLN A 28 -33.04 -0.06 13.92
C GLN A 28 -32.63 -0.79 15.19
N PRO A 29 -32.32 -0.09 16.30
CA PRO A 29 -31.75 -0.68 17.50
C PRO A 29 -32.58 -1.77 18.19
N ASN A 30 -33.89 -1.75 18.04
CA ASN A 30 -34.83 -2.70 18.63
C ASN A 30 -35.30 -3.79 17.65
N VAL A 31 -34.70 -3.87 16.46
CA VAL A 31 -34.99 -4.88 15.44
C VAL A 31 -33.75 -5.74 15.23
N VAL A 32 -33.89 -7.05 15.47
CA VAL A 32 -32.80 -8.00 15.21
C VAL A 32 -32.60 -8.15 13.71
N PRO A 33 -31.40 -7.84 13.17
CA PRO A 33 -31.16 -7.97 11.73
C PRO A 33 -31.17 -9.43 11.30
N ARG A 34 -31.71 -9.71 10.12
CA ARG A 34 -31.67 -11.05 9.53
C ARG A 34 -30.26 -11.44 9.10
N ASN A 35 -29.49 -10.47 8.63
CA ASN A 35 -28.10 -10.63 8.22
C ASN A 35 -27.26 -9.56 8.89
N ALA A 36 -26.00 -9.89 9.12
CA ALA A 36 -24.98 -8.93 9.56
C ALA A 36 -23.68 -9.24 8.86
N SER A 37 -22.89 -8.23 8.57
CA SER A 37 -21.58 -8.39 7.96
C SER A 37 -20.53 -7.48 8.56
N VAL A 38 -19.30 -7.99 8.59
CA VAL A 38 -18.14 -7.27 9.11
C VAL A 38 -16.98 -7.46 8.13
N TRP A 39 -16.35 -6.37 7.76
CA TRP A 39 -15.16 -6.36 6.92
C TRP A 39 -13.92 -6.17 7.80
N TYR A 40 -12.95 -7.09 7.67
CA TYR A 40 -11.70 -7.07 8.43
C TYR A 40 -10.49 -6.84 7.54
N PHE A 41 -9.54 -6.04 8.03
CA PHE A 41 -8.14 -6.06 7.59
C PHE A 41 -7.31 -6.80 8.63
N LEU A 42 -6.59 -7.83 8.19
CA LEU A 42 -5.65 -8.60 8.99
C LEU A 42 -4.24 -8.32 8.46
N ARG A 43 -3.33 -7.87 9.32
CA ARG A 43 -1.98 -7.49 8.91
C ARG A 43 -0.93 -8.10 9.82
N GLU A 44 0.10 -8.64 9.21
CA GLU A 44 1.32 -9.13 9.83
C GLU A 44 2.51 -8.96 8.88
N ILE A 45 3.72 -9.19 9.39
CA ILE A 45 4.96 -8.93 8.63
C ILE A 45 5.44 -10.13 7.81
N ASP A 46 4.88 -11.31 8.02
CA ASP A 46 5.19 -12.52 7.26
C ASP A 46 3.95 -13.36 6.94
N TYR A 47 4.07 -14.18 5.90
CA TYR A 47 2.97 -14.99 5.38
C TYR A 47 2.38 -15.94 6.42
N LYS A 48 3.23 -16.63 7.18
CA LYS A 48 2.75 -17.60 8.17
C LYS A 48 1.82 -16.95 9.19
N HIS A 49 2.23 -15.82 9.76
CA HIS A 49 1.43 -15.14 10.77
C HIS A 49 0.19 -14.45 10.19
N ILE A 50 0.21 -14.01 8.91
CA ILE A 50 -1.01 -13.56 8.22
C ILE A 50 -2.03 -14.70 8.14
N MET A 51 -1.60 -15.90 7.77
CA MET A 51 -2.48 -17.07 7.70
C MET A 51 -2.98 -17.50 9.08
N ASP A 52 -2.13 -17.47 10.10
CA ASP A 52 -2.53 -17.73 11.49
C ASP A 52 -3.62 -16.72 11.95
N LEU A 53 -3.51 -15.43 11.59
CA LEU A 53 -4.56 -14.43 11.87
C LEU A 53 -5.84 -14.70 11.07
N PHE A 54 -5.74 -15.13 9.83
CA PHE A 54 -6.89 -15.46 9.00
C PHE A 54 -7.67 -16.64 9.57
N ASP A 55 -7.00 -17.72 9.94
CA ASP A 55 -7.62 -18.89 10.56
C ASP A 55 -8.26 -18.54 11.91
N MET A 56 -7.58 -17.72 12.70
CA MET A 56 -8.11 -17.20 13.96
C MET A 56 -9.36 -16.36 13.73
N SER A 57 -9.38 -15.49 12.73
CA SER A 57 -10.53 -14.68 12.36
C SER A 57 -11.74 -15.54 12.01
N ASN A 58 -11.53 -16.60 11.23
CA ASN A 58 -12.57 -17.55 10.86
C ASN A 58 -13.13 -18.30 12.09
N ASN A 59 -12.28 -18.69 13.03
CA ASN A 59 -12.70 -19.34 14.27
C ASN A 59 -13.47 -18.38 15.18
N ILE A 60 -13.05 -17.12 15.27
CA ILE A 60 -13.76 -16.08 16.02
C ILE A 60 -15.14 -15.82 15.38
N ALA A 61 -15.24 -15.83 14.05
CA ALA A 61 -16.51 -15.66 13.35
C ALA A 61 -17.48 -16.82 13.63
N LYS A 62 -17.00 -18.07 13.60
CA LYS A 62 -17.77 -19.25 14.00
C LYS A 62 -18.25 -19.16 15.45
N GLY A 63 -17.34 -18.79 16.36
CA GLY A 63 -17.69 -18.60 17.78
C GLY A 63 -18.72 -17.49 17.98
N ALA A 64 -18.64 -16.40 17.24
CA ALA A 64 -19.62 -15.32 17.30
C ALA A 64 -21.02 -15.78 16.84
N ALA A 65 -21.09 -16.55 15.77
CA ALA A 65 -22.33 -17.13 15.29
C ALA A 65 -22.97 -18.08 16.35
N LEU A 66 -22.15 -18.94 16.96
CA LEU A 66 -22.61 -19.83 18.04
C LEU A 66 -23.15 -19.06 19.25
N MET A 67 -22.43 -18.00 19.69
CA MET A 67 -22.87 -17.19 20.83
C MET A 67 -24.18 -16.44 20.59
N SER A 68 -24.51 -16.10 19.35
CA SER A 68 -25.75 -15.39 18.99
C SER A 68 -26.86 -16.32 18.47
N ASN A 69 -26.65 -17.63 18.51
CA ASN A 69 -27.57 -18.63 17.92
C ASN A 69 -27.91 -18.34 16.46
N THR A 70 -26.89 -18.00 15.68
CA THR A 70 -26.97 -17.70 14.26
C THR A 70 -26.02 -18.59 13.48
N GLU A 71 -25.99 -18.46 12.15
CA GLU A 71 -25.13 -19.21 11.26
C GLU A 71 -24.10 -18.30 10.58
N LEU A 72 -22.83 -18.76 10.51
CA LEU A 72 -21.83 -18.13 9.66
C LEU A 72 -22.06 -18.57 8.21
N ILE A 73 -22.71 -17.73 7.41
CA ILE A 73 -23.08 -18.04 6.03
C ILE A 73 -21.87 -18.19 5.13
N SER A 74 -20.91 -17.25 5.20
CA SER A 74 -19.71 -17.27 4.35
C SER A 74 -18.58 -16.40 4.88
N THR A 75 -17.37 -16.70 4.46
CA THR A 75 -16.21 -15.81 4.53
C THR A 75 -15.68 -15.60 3.12
N ARG A 76 -15.33 -14.34 2.78
CA ARG A 76 -14.81 -13.95 1.47
C ARG A 76 -13.51 -13.19 1.63
N ILE A 77 -12.50 -13.53 0.85
CA ILE A 77 -11.28 -12.73 0.73
C ILE A 77 -11.54 -11.69 -0.37
N LEU A 78 -11.51 -10.42 -0.01
CA LEU A 78 -11.73 -9.30 -0.95
C LEU A 78 -10.43 -8.88 -1.64
N GLY A 79 -9.31 -9.04 -0.97
CA GLY A 79 -7.99 -8.73 -1.47
C GLY A 79 -6.92 -9.29 -0.54
N SER A 80 -5.74 -9.50 -1.07
CA SER A 80 -4.58 -9.96 -0.29
C SER A 80 -3.30 -9.38 -0.87
N ALA A 81 -2.30 -9.24 -0.03
CA ALA A 81 -0.96 -8.85 -0.44
C ALA A 81 0.08 -9.53 0.44
N TRP A 82 1.12 -10.09 -0.18
CA TRP A 82 2.24 -10.68 0.53
C TRP A 82 3.17 -9.59 1.11
N PRO A 83 3.92 -9.90 2.19
CA PRO A 83 5.02 -9.05 2.67
C PRO A 83 6.06 -8.84 1.57
N ARG A 84 6.58 -7.62 1.44
CA ARG A 84 7.50 -7.25 0.38
C ARG A 84 8.92 -7.72 0.65
N TYR A 85 9.61 -8.19 -0.40
CA TYR A 85 11.05 -8.36 -0.43
C TYR A 85 11.67 -7.52 -1.53
N PHE A 86 12.59 -6.65 -1.17
CA PHE A 86 13.28 -5.81 -2.14
C PHE A 86 14.66 -6.35 -2.48
N SER A 87 15.00 -6.27 -3.77
CA SER A 87 16.30 -6.67 -4.28
C SER A 87 17.36 -5.63 -3.91
N LYS A 88 18.26 -5.97 -2.98
CA LYS A 88 19.36 -5.09 -2.60
C LYS A 88 20.25 -4.70 -3.79
N PRO A 89 20.68 -5.62 -4.68
CA PRO A 89 21.50 -5.24 -5.85
C PRO A 89 20.83 -4.18 -6.73
N VAL A 90 19.55 -4.36 -7.06
CA VAL A 90 18.81 -3.38 -7.87
C VAL A 90 18.59 -2.06 -7.13
N ALA A 91 18.32 -2.13 -5.82
CA ALA A 91 18.17 -0.93 -5.00
C ALA A 91 19.46 -0.11 -4.92
N THR A 92 20.61 -0.78 -4.89
CA THR A 92 21.93 -0.10 -4.91
C THR A 92 22.17 0.60 -6.25
N ALA A 93 21.94 -0.08 -7.37
CA ALA A 93 22.06 0.52 -8.71
C ALA A 93 21.10 1.71 -8.88
N MET A 94 19.84 1.54 -8.46
CA MET A 94 18.86 2.63 -8.49
C MET A 94 19.28 3.82 -7.60
N TYR A 95 19.90 3.56 -6.46
CA TYR A 95 20.39 4.63 -5.59
C TYR A 95 21.57 5.38 -6.22
N ASP A 96 22.44 4.71 -6.95
CA ASP A 96 23.51 5.35 -7.72
C ASP A 96 22.92 6.28 -8.79
N ASN A 97 21.87 5.86 -9.47
CA ASN A 97 21.10 6.70 -10.41
C ASN A 97 20.40 7.88 -9.72
N ILE A 98 19.89 7.69 -8.49
CA ILE A 98 19.35 8.80 -7.69
C ILE A 98 20.43 9.85 -7.41
N LYS A 99 21.65 9.44 -7.08
CA LYS A 99 22.76 10.38 -6.85
C LYS A 99 23.14 11.13 -8.12
N GLU A 100 23.10 10.47 -9.28
CA GLU A 100 23.40 11.08 -10.58
C GLU A 100 22.33 12.10 -11.00
N VAL A 101 21.05 11.76 -10.85
CA VAL A 101 19.93 12.66 -11.19
C VAL A 101 19.79 13.80 -10.18
N GLY A 102 20.06 13.54 -8.92
CA GLY A 102 19.86 14.50 -7.82
C GLY A 102 18.39 14.75 -7.47
N LEU A 103 18.17 15.69 -6.55
CA LEU A 103 16.85 16.23 -6.26
C LEU A 103 16.44 17.25 -7.32
N PRO A 104 15.12 17.45 -7.54
CA PRO A 104 14.64 18.55 -8.37
C PRO A 104 15.13 19.92 -7.87
N GLU A 105 15.37 20.84 -8.79
CA GLU A 105 15.65 22.23 -8.44
C GLU A 105 14.37 22.91 -7.98
N TRP A 106 14.28 23.12 -6.68
CA TRP A 106 13.16 23.81 -6.05
C TRP A 106 13.32 25.33 -6.14
N SER A 107 12.36 26.01 -6.75
CA SER A 107 12.30 27.44 -6.72
C SER A 107 11.91 28.00 -5.34
N SER A 108 12.11 29.27 -5.10
CA SER A 108 11.60 29.96 -3.90
C SER A 108 10.09 29.85 -3.77
N ALA A 109 9.36 29.84 -4.88
CA ALA A 109 7.90 29.65 -4.90
C ALA A 109 7.52 28.24 -4.46
N ASP A 110 8.25 27.21 -4.90
CA ASP A 110 8.01 25.80 -4.45
C ASP A 110 8.21 25.68 -2.94
N GLN A 111 9.28 26.25 -2.42
CA GLN A 111 9.56 26.23 -0.97
C GLN A 111 8.50 26.99 -0.17
N THR A 112 8.08 28.15 -0.65
CA THR A 112 7.03 28.95 -0.01
C THR A 112 5.72 28.18 0.01
N LEU A 113 5.31 27.59 -1.10
CA LEU A 113 4.10 26.78 -1.20
C LEU A 113 4.17 25.56 -0.27
N ALA A 114 5.28 24.84 -0.28
CA ALA A 114 5.45 23.66 0.58
C ALA A 114 5.32 24.02 2.06
N LYS A 115 5.96 25.11 2.50
CA LYS A 115 5.86 25.59 3.89
C LYS A 115 4.44 26.03 4.25
N ALA A 116 3.74 26.72 3.34
CA ALA A 116 2.36 27.13 3.57
C ALA A 116 1.42 25.94 3.76
N VAL A 117 1.55 24.91 2.90
CA VAL A 117 0.74 23.68 2.99
C VAL A 117 1.09 22.88 4.26
N GLN A 118 2.35 22.83 4.66
CA GLN A 118 2.76 22.18 5.91
C GLN A 118 2.17 22.90 7.12
N LYS A 119 2.16 24.23 7.11
CA LYS A 119 1.54 25.03 8.17
C LYS A 119 0.03 24.77 8.26
N GLU A 120 -0.66 24.71 7.12
CA GLU A 120 -2.08 24.36 7.06
C GLU A 120 -2.35 22.93 7.57
N ALA A 121 -1.41 22.01 7.39
CA ALA A 121 -1.44 20.65 7.95
C ALA A 121 -1.17 20.60 9.47
N GLY A 122 -0.92 21.74 10.12
CA GLY A 122 -0.69 21.84 11.56
C GLY A 122 0.77 21.64 11.99
N HIS A 123 1.75 21.75 11.07
CA HIS A 123 3.16 21.69 11.45
C HIS A 123 3.64 23.03 12.00
N GLU A 124 4.07 23.05 13.26
CA GLU A 124 4.65 24.25 13.89
C GLU A 124 5.95 24.67 13.18
N GLU A 125 6.82 23.68 12.86
CA GLU A 125 8.02 23.89 12.06
C GLU A 125 7.81 23.43 10.61
N SER A 126 7.52 24.36 9.72
CA SER A 126 7.37 24.10 8.28
C SER A 126 8.74 24.07 7.60
N LYS A 127 9.32 22.89 7.43
CA LYS A 127 10.69 22.69 6.89
C LYS A 127 10.79 22.91 5.38
N GLY A 128 9.65 22.85 4.67
CA GLY A 128 9.64 22.91 3.22
C GLY A 128 10.06 21.59 2.56
N LEU A 129 10.67 21.70 1.38
CA LEU A 129 11.14 20.57 0.58
C LEU A 129 12.60 20.27 0.91
N ALA A 130 12.97 18.99 0.87
CA ALA A 130 14.36 18.55 1.09
C ALA A 130 15.30 19.08 0.00
N THR A 131 16.47 19.51 0.40
CA THR A 131 17.55 20.00 -0.49
C THR A 131 18.75 19.05 -0.52
N GLU A 132 18.75 18.01 0.32
CA GLU A 132 19.76 16.98 0.38
C GLU A 132 19.14 15.60 0.17
N LEU A 133 19.88 14.71 -0.49
CA LEU A 133 19.48 13.33 -0.70
C LEU A 133 19.59 12.54 0.61
N ASP A 134 18.59 11.73 0.87
CA ASP A 134 18.66 10.76 1.97
C ASP A 134 19.56 9.58 1.57
N THR A 135 20.12 8.88 2.55
CA THR A 135 20.97 7.71 2.33
C THR A 135 20.16 6.44 2.18
N LEU A 136 20.69 5.50 1.41
CA LEU A 136 20.10 4.15 1.31
C LEU A 136 20.24 3.44 2.67
N ARG A 137 19.11 3.20 3.33
CA ARG A 137 19.06 2.59 4.67
C ARG A 137 18.89 1.09 4.58
N ALA A 138 19.51 0.36 5.51
CA ALA A 138 19.21 -1.05 5.70
C ALA A 138 17.75 -1.23 6.20
N PRO A 139 17.10 -2.36 5.86
CA PRO A 139 15.81 -2.69 6.44
C PRO A 139 15.87 -2.70 7.98
N LEU A 140 14.81 -2.20 8.60
CA LEU A 140 14.68 -2.28 10.06
C LEU A 140 14.48 -3.74 10.49
N PRO A 141 15.05 -4.16 11.63
CA PRO A 141 14.70 -5.43 12.25
C PRO A 141 13.19 -5.52 12.52
N ASP A 142 12.61 -6.72 12.41
CA ASP A 142 11.18 -6.98 12.58
C ASP A 142 10.57 -6.36 13.83
N ARG A 143 11.30 -6.38 14.95
CA ARG A 143 10.86 -5.80 16.24
C ARG A 143 10.61 -4.29 16.21
N TYR A 144 11.17 -3.59 15.21
CA TYR A 144 10.99 -2.15 15.01
C TYR A 144 10.02 -1.84 13.87
N TYR A 145 9.47 -2.86 13.23
CA TYR A 145 8.51 -2.67 12.16
C TYR A 145 7.19 -2.15 12.72
N LYS A 146 6.82 -0.94 12.34
CA LYS A 146 5.60 -0.27 12.84
C LYS A 146 4.41 -0.37 11.87
N GLY A 147 4.52 -1.19 10.86
CA GLY A 147 3.53 -1.31 9.80
C GLY A 147 3.89 -0.48 8.56
N GLY A 148 3.01 -0.48 7.59
CA GLY A 148 3.19 0.22 6.31
C GLY A 148 2.00 -0.03 5.40
N CYS A 149 2.00 0.60 4.22
CA CYS A 149 1.01 0.33 3.20
C CYS A 149 1.19 -1.09 2.66
N SER A 150 0.09 -1.72 2.30
CA SER A 150 0.07 -3.01 1.61
C SER A 150 -0.47 -2.80 0.20
N ASP A 151 0.15 -3.45 -0.76
CA ASP A 151 -0.20 -3.44 -2.16
C ASP A 151 0.30 -4.75 -2.83
N ASP A 152 -0.08 -4.98 -4.06
CA ASP A 152 0.30 -6.14 -4.87
C ASP A 152 1.79 -6.18 -5.27
N ILE A 153 2.55 -5.10 -5.04
CA ILE A 153 4.02 -5.13 -5.16
C ILE A 153 4.62 -6.19 -4.22
N GLY A 154 3.97 -6.48 -3.10
CA GLY A 154 4.32 -7.60 -2.23
C GLY A 154 4.38 -8.89 -3.03
N ASP A 155 3.28 -9.27 -3.68
CA ASP A 155 3.17 -10.49 -4.48
C ASP A 155 4.19 -10.52 -5.63
N ILE A 156 4.36 -9.40 -6.35
CA ILE A 156 5.36 -9.28 -7.42
C ILE A 156 6.77 -9.55 -6.88
N SER A 157 7.09 -9.06 -5.68
CA SER A 157 8.41 -9.24 -5.05
C SER A 157 8.76 -10.69 -4.70
N TRP A 158 7.77 -11.61 -4.71
CA TRP A 158 7.97 -13.05 -4.57
C TRP A 158 8.05 -13.78 -5.89
N ALA A 159 7.74 -13.13 -6.99
CA ALA A 159 7.83 -13.69 -8.34
C ALA A 159 9.13 -13.27 -9.07
N VAL A 160 9.58 -12.03 -8.86
CA VAL A 160 10.77 -11.46 -9.53
C VAL A 160 11.55 -10.54 -8.59
N PRO A 161 12.87 -10.35 -8.82
CA PRO A 161 13.64 -9.32 -8.11
C PRO A 161 13.01 -7.95 -8.29
N THR A 162 12.58 -7.33 -7.20
CA THR A 162 11.77 -6.09 -7.24
C THR A 162 12.44 -4.99 -6.44
N VAL A 163 12.28 -3.76 -6.89
CA VAL A 163 12.58 -2.53 -6.15
C VAL A 163 11.47 -1.52 -6.42
N THR A 164 11.22 -0.63 -5.47
CA THR A 164 10.32 0.50 -5.66
C THR A 164 11.08 1.81 -5.44
N LEU A 165 10.88 2.74 -6.36
CA LEU A 165 11.38 4.10 -6.22
C LEU A 165 10.34 4.95 -5.48
N ARG A 166 10.81 5.71 -4.48
CA ARG A 166 10.09 6.84 -3.92
C ARG A 166 10.82 8.11 -4.31
N PHE A 167 10.16 8.98 -5.02
CA PHE A 167 10.72 10.23 -5.50
C PHE A 167 9.92 11.41 -4.91
N PRO A 168 10.50 12.62 -4.83
CA PRO A 168 9.92 13.74 -4.09
C PRO A 168 8.82 14.45 -4.89
N SER A 169 7.72 13.77 -5.21
CA SER A 169 6.57 14.29 -5.94
C SER A 169 5.42 14.75 -5.04
N ASN A 170 5.69 14.93 -3.76
CA ASN A 170 4.70 15.41 -2.81
C ASN A 170 5.36 16.33 -1.78
N ILE A 171 4.55 17.08 -1.04
CA ILE A 171 5.01 17.89 0.07
C ILE A 171 5.17 16.98 1.30
N PRO A 172 6.35 16.91 1.93
CA PRO A 172 6.60 16.03 3.06
C PRO A 172 5.81 16.44 4.31
N GLY A 173 5.46 15.46 5.16
CA GLY A 173 4.78 15.68 6.43
C GLY A 173 3.26 15.74 6.34
N LEU A 174 2.65 15.70 5.17
CA LEU A 174 1.20 15.74 5.06
C LEU A 174 0.56 14.44 5.62
N PRO A 175 -0.59 14.55 6.32
CA PRO A 175 -1.27 13.38 6.86
C PRO A 175 -1.76 12.48 5.73
N GLY A 176 -1.59 11.15 5.88
CA GLY A 176 -2.12 10.18 4.93
C GLY A 176 -3.65 10.25 4.81
N HIS A 177 -4.19 9.88 3.64
CA HIS A 177 -5.64 9.88 3.36
C HIS A 177 -6.32 11.24 3.61
N ASN A 178 -5.63 12.32 3.26
CA ASN A 178 -6.08 13.70 3.47
C ASN A 178 -6.13 14.45 2.12
N TRP A 179 -7.05 15.38 1.97
CA TRP A 179 -7.22 16.22 0.78
C TRP A 179 -5.97 17.05 0.44
N LEU A 180 -5.15 17.43 1.44
CA LEU A 180 -3.88 18.12 1.23
C LEU A 180 -2.92 17.36 0.32
N ASN A 181 -2.90 16.02 0.41
CA ASN A 181 -2.11 15.21 -0.52
C ASN A 181 -2.62 15.33 -1.96
N GLY A 182 -3.94 15.40 -2.15
CA GLY A 182 -4.53 15.61 -3.48
C GLY A 182 -4.11 16.95 -4.08
N ILE A 183 -4.15 18.04 -3.31
CA ILE A 183 -3.68 19.36 -3.74
C ILE A 183 -2.18 19.33 -4.04
N ALA A 184 -1.36 18.76 -3.16
CA ALA A 184 0.08 18.71 -3.34
C ALA A 184 0.47 18.01 -4.66
N MET A 185 -0.27 16.98 -5.06
CA MET A 185 -0.04 16.23 -6.31
C MET A 185 -0.38 17.02 -7.59
N ALA A 186 -1.13 18.11 -7.49
CA ALA A 186 -1.47 18.99 -8.61
C ALA A 186 -0.53 20.21 -8.74
N THR A 187 0.58 20.23 -7.99
CA THR A 187 1.51 21.37 -7.96
C THR A 187 2.73 21.15 -8.86
N PRO A 188 3.46 22.21 -9.24
CA PRO A 188 4.74 22.10 -9.91
C PRO A 188 5.76 21.23 -9.14
N ILE A 189 5.65 21.17 -7.82
CA ILE A 189 6.48 20.29 -6.96
C ILE A 189 6.32 18.84 -7.39
N ALA A 190 5.06 18.38 -7.50
CA ALA A 190 4.77 17.01 -7.91
C ALA A 190 5.30 16.71 -9.32
N HIS A 191 5.13 17.64 -10.27
CA HIS A 191 5.60 17.48 -11.65
C HIS A 191 7.12 17.38 -11.72
N LYS A 192 7.85 18.25 -11.01
CA LYS A 192 9.31 18.19 -10.95
C LYS A 192 9.80 16.87 -10.36
N GLY A 193 9.18 16.42 -9.26
CA GLY A 193 9.49 15.14 -8.63
C GLY A 193 9.20 13.95 -9.54
N ALA A 194 8.07 13.96 -10.26
CA ALA A 194 7.71 12.91 -11.20
C ALA A 194 8.73 12.80 -12.34
N VAL A 195 9.19 13.94 -12.89
CA VAL A 195 10.23 13.96 -13.94
C VAL A 195 11.56 13.41 -13.42
N ALA A 196 11.99 13.79 -12.21
CA ALA A 196 13.21 13.25 -11.59
C ALA A 196 13.08 11.73 -11.38
N GLY A 197 11.94 11.26 -10.88
CA GLY A 197 11.66 9.83 -10.70
C GLY A 197 11.66 9.06 -12.02
N ALA A 198 11.11 9.64 -13.09
CA ALA A 198 11.12 9.05 -14.43
C ALA A 198 12.55 8.88 -14.97
N LYS A 199 13.43 9.88 -14.78
CA LYS A 199 14.85 9.81 -15.17
C LYS A 199 15.56 8.65 -14.44
N VAL A 200 15.43 8.58 -13.12
CA VAL A 200 16.01 7.50 -12.31
C VAL A 200 15.53 6.13 -12.76
N THR A 201 14.24 6.00 -12.99
CA THR A 201 13.65 4.73 -13.46
C THR A 201 14.19 4.34 -14.83
N ALA A 202 14.26 5.28 -15.77
CA ALA A 202 14.80 5.03 -17.10
C ALA A 202 16.27 4.60 -17.06
N MET A 203 17.12 5.28 -16.26
CA MET A 203 18.51 4.91 -16.07
C MET A 203 18.65 3.51 -15.48
N THR A 204 17.85 3.20 -14.45
CA THR A 204 17.87 1.86 -13.83
C THR A 204 17.43 0.76 -14.80
N LEU A 205 16.48 1.06 -15.71
CA LEU A 205 16.11 0.12 -16.79
C LEU A 205 17.27 -0.08 -17.77
N VAL A 206 17.98 0.98 -18.14
CA VAL A 206 19.18 0.87 -18.99
C VAL A 206 20.23 -0.03 -18.32
N ASP A 207 20.51 0.17 -17.04
CA ASP A 207 21.44 -0.68 -16.29
C ASP A 207 21.00 -2.16 -16.33
N LEU A 208 19.72 -2.44 -16.09
CA LEU A 208 19.19 -3.80 -16.14
C LEU A 208 19.27 -4.44 -17.54
N PHE A 209 19.22 -3.64 -18.62
CA PHE A 209 19.36 -4.15 -19.99
C PHE A 209 20.82 -4.34 -20.40
N THR A 210 21.74 -3.54 -19.86
CA THR A 210 23.14 -3.52 -20.32
C THR A 210 24.09 -4.24 -19.37
N ASP A 211 23.82 -4.27 -18.07
CA ASP A 211 24.66 -4.91 -17.07
C ASP A 211 24.17 -6.33 -16.71
N LYS A 212 24.77 -7.32 -17.37
CA LYS A 212 24.48 -8.75 -17.10
C LYS A 212 24.88 -9.19 -15.68
N ALA A 213 25.87 -8.53 -15.08
CA ALA A 213 26.33 -8.86 -13.72
C ALA A 213 25.29 -8.42 -12.70
N LEU A 214 24.72 -7.23 -12.84
CA LEU A 214 23.63 -6.72 -11.99
C LEU A 214 22.42 -7.69 -12.02
N VAL A 215 22.01 -8.10 -13.21
CA VAL A 215 20.88 -9.04 -13.37
C VAL A 215 21.17 -10.39 -12.70
N LYS A 216 22.40 -10.90 -12.87
CA LYS A 216 22.84 -12.17 -12.24
C LYS A 216 22.81 -12.06 -10.71
N ASP A 217 23.32 -10.96 -10.17
CA ASP A 217 23.35 -10.75 -8.73
C ASP A 217 21.95 -10.52 -8.14
N ALA A 218 21.08 -9.81 -8.84
CA ALA A 218 19.68 -9.67 -8.47
C ALA A 218 18.96 -11.02 -8.39
N LYS A 219 19.13 -11.88 -9.41
CA LYS A 219 18.58 -13.23 -9.41
C LYS A 219 19.14 -14.12 -8.30
N LYS A 220 20.44 -14.05 -8.04
CA LYS A 220 21.09 -14.78 -6.93
C LYS A 220 20.55 -14.33 -5.58
N TYR A 221 20.42 -13.02 -5.38
CA TYR A 221 19.88 -12.45 -4.16
C TYR A 221 18.42 -12.88 -3.95
N PHE A 222 17.59 -12.78 -4.97
CA PHE A 222 16.21 -13.23 -4.98
C PHE A 222 16.04 -14.70 -4.59
N LYS A 223 16.80 -15.59 -5.23
CA LYS A 223 16.80 -17.04 -4.91
C LYS A 223 17.16 -17.32 -3.46
N LYS A 224 18.07 -16.53 -2.88
CA LYS A 224 18.43 -16.66 -1.46
C LYS A 224 17.30 -16.22 -0.55
N GLN A 225 16.61 -15.10 -0.86
CA GLN A 225 15.50 -14.58 -0.07
C GLN A 225 14.28 -15.50 -0.05
N THR A 226 13.98 -16.11 -1.21
CA THR A 226 12.76 -16.93 -1.38
C THR A 226 12.97 -18.43 -1.15
N LYS A 227 14.18 -18.83 -0.71
CA LYS A 227 14.58 -20.23 -0.61
C LYS A 227 13.69 -21.07 0.32
N GLU A 228 13.29 -20.47 1.46
CA GLU A 228 12.61 -21.22 2.53
C GLU A 228 11.08 -21.10 2.47
N THR A 229 10.57 -20.17 1.69
CA THR A 229 9.13 -19.90 1.60
C THR A 229 8.69 -19.89 0.15
N GLN A 230 7.83 -20.80 -0.22
CA GLN A 230 7.24 -20.83 -1.55
C GLN A 230 6.07 -19.86 -1.62
N TYR A 231 6.08 -18.95 -2.60
CA TYR A 231 4.95 -18.08 -2.89
C TYR A 231 3.70 -18.87 -3.29
N LYS A 232 2.57 -18.51 -2.71
CA LYS A 232 1.23 -19.02 -3.06
C LYS A 232 0.24 -17.87 -3.02
N PRO A 233 -0.55 -17.64 -4.06
CA PRO A 233 -1.63 -16.66 -4.00
C PRO A 233 -2.59 -17.00 -2.85
N MET A 234 -2.97 -16.00 -2.06
CA MET A 234 -4.00 -16.16 -1.04
C MET A 234 -5.41 -16.09 -1.64
N ILE A 235 -5.54 -15.41 -2.79
CA ILE A 235 -6.78 -15.34 -3.56
C ILE A 235 -6.81 -16.51 -4.53
N ARG A 236 -7.95 -17.20 -4.60
CA ARG A 236 -8.15 -18.34 -5.51
C ARG A 236 -8.39 -17.84 -6.93
N GLN A 237 -8.04 -18.62 -7.93
CA GLN A 237 -8.25 -18.29 -9.35
C GLN A 237 -9.74 -18.01 -9.69
N ALA A 238 -10.67 -18.61 -8.96
CA ALA A 238 -12.11 -18.39 -9.13
C ALA A 238 -12.63 -17.11 -8.47
N ASP A 239 -11.85 -16.49 -7.56
CA ASP A 239 -12.28 -15.27 -6.88
C ASP A 239 -12.24 -14.11 -7.88
N LYS A 240 -13.33 -13.34 -7.90
CA LYS A 240 -13.48 -12.18 -8.80
C LYS A 240 -13.24 -10.89 -8.03
N PRO A 241 -12.76 -9.81 -8.68
CA PRO A 241 -12.73 -8.50 -8.06
C PRO A 241 -14.11 -8.12 -7.50
N ALA A 242 -14.11 -7.51 -6.32
CA ALA A 242 -15.34 -7.18 -5.57
C ALA A 242 -16.00 -5.88 -6.08
N ILE A 243 -16.11 -5.72 -7.39
CA ILE A 243 -16.63 -4.49 -8.04
C ILE A 243 -18.11 -4.23 -7.74
N GLU A 244 -18.86 -5.27 -7.40
CA GLU A 244 -20.27 -5.18 -7.04
C GLU A 244 -20.51 -4.38 -5.75
N LEU A 245 -19.53 -4.30 -4.84
CA LEU A 245 -19.65 -3.57 -3.58
C LEU A 245 -19.88 -2.06 -3.79
N ASN A 246 -19.39 -1.52 -4.89
CA ASN A 246 -19.53 -0.11 -5.26
C ASN A 246 -20.58 0.13 -6.36
N ALA A 247 -21.31 -0.89 -6.79
CA ALA A 247 -22.22 -0.77 -7.93
C ALA A 247 -23.29 0.30 -7.72
N GLY A 248 -23.91 0.37 -6.55
CA GLY A 248 -24.91 1.38 -6.21
C GLY A 248 -24.35 2.81 -6.30
N ILE A 249 -23.22 3.07 -5.66
CA ILE A 249 -22.53 4.36 -5.66
C ILE A 249 -22.12 4.73 -7.09
N MET A 250 -21.52 3.79 -7.81
CA MET A 250 -21.04 4.02 -9.18
C MET A 250 -22.20 4.30 -10.15
N ASN A 251 -23.35 3.69 -9.97
CA ASN A 251 -24.53 3.99 -10.79
C ASN A 251 -24.99 5.43 -10.64
N THR A 252 -24.86 6.01 -9.45
CA THR A 252 -25.21 7.42 -9.19
C THR A 252 -24.27 8.37 -9.92
N TYR A 253 -22.97 8.10 -9.92
CA TYR A 253 -21.96 9.06 -10.40
C TYR A 253 -21.44 8.77 -11.81
N ARG A 254 -21.60 7.54 -12.33
CA ARG A 254 -20.98 7.11 -13.60
C ARG A 254 -21.33 8.00 -14.80
N ALA A 255 -22.58 8.44 -14.89
CA ALA A 255 -23.02 9.29 -16.00
C ALA A 255 -22.28 10.63 -16.01
N GLU A 256 -22.07 11.23 -14.83
CA GLU A 256 -21.33 12.48 -14.69
C GLU A 256 -19.82 12.27 -14.92
N MET A 257 -19.25 11.25 -14.32
CA MET A 257 -17.83 10.89 -14.51
C MET A 257 -17.48 10.66 -15.97
N LYS A 258 -18.39 10.08 -16.75
CA LYS A 258 -18.18 9.76 -18.17
C LYS A 258 -17.83 11.01 -19.01
N LYS A 259 -18.28 12.18 -18.63
CA LYS A 259 -17.98 13.45 -19.30
C LYS A 259 -16.50 13.83 -19.21
N TYR A 260 -15.77 13.29 -18.26
CA TYR A 260 -14.36 13.57 -17.96
C TYR A 260 -13.43 12.40 -18.35
N TYR A 261 -13.95 11.37 -19.01
CA TYR A 261 -13.12 10.28 -19.48
C TYR A 261 -12.25 10.74 -20.64
N TYR A 262 -11.03 10.21 -20.69
CA TYR A 262 -10.13 10.46 -21.81
C TYR A 262 -10.78 10.03 -23.12
N ASP A 263 -10.82 10.95 -24.07
CA ASP A 263 -11.29 10.72 -25.44
C ASP A 263 -10.11 10.92 -26.39
N PRO A 264 -9.54 9.83 -26.95
CA PRO A 264 -8.40 9.94 -27.86
C PRO A 264 -8.65 10.86 -29.06
N SER A 265 -9.88 10.93 -29.57
CA SER A 265 -10.23 11.74 -30.74
C SER A 265 -10.05 13.25 -30.53
N GLN A 266 -9.97 13.72 -29.28
CA GLN A 266 -9.73 15.13 -28.95
C GLN A 266 -8.25 15.52 -29.01
N TYR A 267 -7.34 14.54 -29.17
CA TYR A 267 -5.88 14.74 -29.11
C TYR A 267 -5.15 14.23 -30.36
N GLU A 268 -5.87 13.65 -31.32
CA GLU A 268 -5.32 13.33 -32.62
C GLU A 268 -5.25 14.61 -33.48
N THR A 269 -4.04 15.20 -33.49
CA THR A 269 -3.64 16.27 -34.47
C THR A 269 -2.55 15.77 -35.36
#